data_44fadb42e67c85eba45eea4ea4a966b1
#
_entry.id   44fadb42e67c85eba45eea4ea4a966b1
#
_cell.length_a   1.000
_cell.length_b   1.000
_cell.length_c   1.000
_cell.angle_alpha   90.00
_cell.angle_beta   90.00
_cell.angle_gamma   90.00
#
_symmetry.space_group_name_H-M   'P 1'
#
loop_
_entity.id
_entity.type
_entity.pdbx_description
1 polymer ?
#
loop_
_entity_poly.entity_id
_entity_poly.type
_entity_poly.pdbx_seq_one_letter_code
_entity_poly.pdbx_strand_id
1 'polypeptide(L)'
;LSIGEVSRRSGVSTRMLRHYDALGLVTPSDRTSGGYREYSADDIRRLFHVESLRTLGLTLDEVRRALDEPGFAPADLVGDLIRHTRQRIAAEEELLAKLEHVDSAAPAEWDDVLRTVALLRALESESGARRQQAILSQDGKATLPVEALVEAALSEDDPNVAGALQWSLARTGGQGLADLAAGLDSEVVDVRRRAISAISAVRAAEATVLLRRALDDSDATVRERAALALGSRGSTDSMPILLGMVFGGRSDVEAAEVLGLLAAVSPMADDVVEVMQDKLDSADDAATRLRITQALAEIPGSAARRALDRLARDTDRTIAATAAAIVHTLDRRRRHHRF
;
A
#
# COMPACT_ATOMS: atom_id res chain seq x y z
N LEU A 1 32.09 4.66 -55.70
CA LEU A 1 32.73 3.54 -55.04
C LEU A 1 32.02 2.23 -55.33
N SER A 2 32.77 1.13 -55.47
CA SER A 2 32.16 -0.21 -55.65
C SER A 2 31.47 -0.68 -54.36
N ILE A 3 30.50 -1.59 -54.47
CA ILE A 3 29.78 -2.18 -53.30
C ILE A 3 30.73 -2.80 -52.26
N GLY A 4 31.84 -3.44 -52.73
CA GLY A 4 32.85 -4.02 -51.84
C GLY A 4 33.64 -2.97 -51.07
N GLU A 5 33.89 -1.82 -51.70
CA GLU A 5 34.59 -0.71 -51.04
C GLU A 5 33.70 0.03 -50.04
N VAL A 6 32.44 0.24 -50.37
CA VAL A 6 31.42 0.77 -49.46
C VAL A 6 31.26 -0.14 -48.25
N SER A 7 31.15 -1.45 -48.45
CA SER A 7 31.07 -2.45 -47.38
C SER A 7 32.25 -2.38 -46.40
N ARG A 8 33.47 -2.28 -46.92
CA ARG A 8 34.69 -2.17 -46.10
C ARG A 8 34.74 -0.88 -45.27
N ARG A 9 34.29 0.25 -45.85
CA ARG A 9 34.34 1.58 -45.21
C ARG A 9 33.22 1.79 -44.20
N SER A 10 32.01 1.27 -44.49
CA SER A 10 30.83 1.46 -43.66
C SER A 10 30.65 0.37 -42.58
N GLY A 11 31.30 -0.79 -42.73
CA GLY A 11 31.04 -1.97 -41.91
C GLY A 11 29.76 -2.72 -42.28
N VAL A 12 28.96 -2.20 -43.23
CA VAL A 12 27.71 -2.82 -43.67
C VAL A 12 28.00 -3.91 -44.69
N SER A 13 27.48 -5.11 -44.49
CA SER A 13 27.74 -6.25 -45.42
C SER A 13 27.20 -5.97 -46.82
N THR A 14 27.85 -6.53 -47.83
CA THR A 14 27.38 -6.42 -49.24
C THR A 14 25.98 -7.00 -49.42
N ARG A 15 25.58 -7.98 -48.62
CA ARG A 15 24.21 -8.52 -48.58
C ARG A 15 23.21 -7.48 -48.09
N MET A 16 23.54 -6.76 -47.03
CA MET A 16 22.68 -5.69 -46.49
C MET A 16 22.59 -4.52 -47.46
N LEU A 17 23.68 -4.11 -48.11
CA LEU A 17 23.68 -3.07 -49.14
C LEU A 17 22.76 -3.43 -50.31
N ARG A 18 22.74 -4.70 -50.74
CA ARG A 18 21.78 -5.17 -51.77
C ARG A 18 20.35 -5.15 -51.29
N HIS A 19 20.12 -5.44 -49.99
CA HIS A 19 18.81 -5.37 -49.38
C HIS A 19 18.31 -3.93 -49.32
N TYR A 20 19.16 -2.99 -48.94
CA TYR A 20 18.81 -1.56 -48.94
C TYR A 20 18.52 -1.02 -50.34
N ASP A 21 19.25 -1.48 -51.35
CA ASP A 21 18.95 -1.16 -52.75
C ASP A 21 17.59 -1.73 -53.18
N ALA A 22 17.29 -2.97 -52.84
CA ALA A 22 16.01 -3.60 -53.15
C ALA A 22 14.81 -2.90 -52.50
N LEU A 23 15.00 -2.33 -51.30
CA LEU A 23 13.98 -1.56 -50.55
C LEU A 23 13.93 -0.08 -50.99
N GLY A 24 14.82 0.39 -51.86
CA GLY A 24 14.92 1.79 -52.23
C GLY A 24 15.46 2.71 -51.13
N LEU A 25 16.02 2.15 -50.05
CA LEU A 25 16.56 2.92 -48.93
C LEU A 25 17.89 3.59 -49.31
N VAL A 26 18.80 2.85 -49.95
CA VAL A 26 20.07 3.32 -50.43
C VAL A 26 20.29 2.69 -51.79
N THR A 27 20.04 3.44 -52.88
CA THR A 27 20.20 2.98 -54.26
C THR A 27 21.50 3.50 -54.83
N PRO A 28 22.30 2.69 -55.54
CA PRO A 28 23.50 3.17 -56.21
C PRO A 28 23.11 4.14 -57.32
N SER A 29 23.78 5.31 -57.36
CA SER A 29 23.51 6.37 -58.33
C SER A 29 23.91 5.96 -59.73
N ASP A 30 24.89 5.02 -59.87
CA ASP A 30 25.42 4.58 -61.15
C ASP A 30 25.68 3.07 -61.22
N ARG A 31 25.86 2.59 -62.48
CA ARG A 31 26.34 1.24 -62.73
C ARG A 31 27.46 1.32 -63.79
N THR A 32 28.53 0.55 -63.55
CA THR A 32 29.61 0.44 -64.59
C THR A 32 29.07 -0.16 -65.85
N SER A 33 29.86 -0.05 -67.00
CA SER A 33 29.56 -0.69 -68.26
C SER A 33 29.36 -2.22 -68.13
N GLY A 34 29.90 -2.85 -67.10
CA GLY A 34 29.71 -4.26 -66.75
C GLY A 34 28.53 -4.53 -65.79
N GLY A 35 27.67 -3.54 -65.48
CA GLY A 35 26.48 -3.69 -64.64
C GLY A 35 26.74 -3.70 -63.14
N TYR A 36 27.97 -3.44 -62.66
CA TYR A 36 28.30 -3.39 -61.27
C TYR A 36 27.83 -2.07 -60.63
N ARG A 37 27.32 -2.18 -59.34
CA ARG A 37 26.82 -1.04 -58.57
C ARG A 37 27.92 -0.07 -58.19
N GLU A 38 27.71 1.22 -58.53
CA GLU A 38 28.58 2.33 -58.10
C GLU A 38 27.80 3.29 -57.19
N TYR A 39 28.40 3.62 -56.05
CA TYR A 39 27.82 4.50 -55.04
C TYR A 39 28.54 5.86 -55.07
N SER A 40 27.76 6.92 -55.13
CA SER A 40 28.23 8.31 -55.02
C SER A 40 28.53 8.69 -53.55
N ALA A 41 29.05 9.90 -53.36
CA ALA A 41 29.23 10.46 -52.03
C ALA A 41 27.90 10.67 -51.31
N ASP A 42 26.84 10.98 -52.03
CA ASP A 42 25.50 11.19 -51.47
C ASP A 42 24.85 9.88 -51.07
N ASP A 43 25.01 8.82 -51.84
CA ASP A 43 24.55 7.47 -51.50
C ASP A 43 25.21 6.99 -50.18
N ILE A 44 26.51 7.26 -50.03
CA ILE A 44 27.27 6.91 -48.84
C ILE A 44 26.76 7.73 -47.64
N ARG A 45 26.50 9.03 -47.82
CA ARG A 45 25.94 9.88 -46.77
C ARG A 45 24.57 9.37 -46.32
N ARG A 46 23.72 9.02 -47.28
CA ARG A 46 22.41 8.41 -47.01
C ARG A 46 22.56 7.07 -46.27
N LEU A 47 23.53 6.23 -46.65
CA LEU A 47 23.83 4.99 -45.93
C LEU A 47 24.17 5.25 -44.47
N PHE A 48 25.00 6.25 -44.15
CA PHE A 48 25.31 6.62 -42.78
C PHE A 48 24.07 7.09 -42.00
N HIS A 49 23.17 7.83 -42.66
CA HIS A 49 21.89 8.22 -41.99
C HIS A 49 21.03 6.99 -41.70
N VAL A 50 20.92 6.04 -42.67
CA VAL A 50 20.19 4.79 -42.47
C VAL A 50 20.74 4.02 -41.25
N GLU A 51 22.07 3.81 -41.23
CA GLU A 51 22.71 3.07 -40.12
C GLU A 51 22.57 3.80 -38.79
N SER A 52 22.70 5.13 -38.74
CA SER A 52 22.53 5.91 -37.55
C SER A 52 21.11 5.79 -36.99
N LEU A 53 20.09 5.88 -37.82
CA LEU A 53 18.71 5.72 -37.42
C LEU A 53 18.39 4.28 -36.94
N ARG A 54 19.00 3.28 -37.61
CA ARG A 54 18.93 1.87 -37.20
C ARG A 54 19.54 1.63 -35.83
N THR A 55 20.62 2.32 -35.49
CA THR A 55 21.26 2.25 -34.20
C THR A 55 20.34 2.79 -33.06
N LEU A 56 19.43 3.70 -33.41
CA LEU A 56 18.39 4.19 -32.50
C LEU A 56 17.19 3.23 -32.38
N GLY A 57 17.21 2.09 -33.08
CA GLY A 57 16.17 1.05 -32.97
C GLY A 57 15.04 1.17 -33.99
N LEU A 58 15.13 2.11 -34.98
CA LEU A 58 14.11 2.23 -36.02
C LEU A 58 14.07 1.00 -36.94
N THR A 59 12.87 0.63 -37.37
CA THR A 59 12.65 -0.32 -38.46
C THR A 59 13.03 0.29 -39.78
N LEU A 60 13.25 -0.52 -40.81
CA LEU A 60 13.60 -0.02 -42.14
C LEU A 60 12.51 0.87 -42.76
N ASP A 61 11.24 0.60 -42.44
CA ASP A 61 10.11 1.42 -42.93
C ASP A 61 10.05 2.78 -42.21
N GLU A 62 10.36 2.83 -40.92
CA GLU A 62 10.47 4.09 -40.17
C GLU A 62 11.66 4.91 -40.66
N VAL A 63 12.80 4.27 -40.93
CA VAL A 63 13.97 4.93 -41.52
C VAL A 63 13.63 5.54 -42.90
N ARG A 64 12.88 4.82 -43.74
CA ARG A 64 12.46 5.33 -45.05
C ARG A 64 11.58 6.56 -44.89
N ARG A 65 10.56 6.50 -44.02
CA ARG A 65 9.70 7.66 -43.74
C ARG A 65 10.50 8.85 -43.21
N ALA A 66 11.42 8.61 -42.28
CA ALA A 66 12.26 9.64 -41.70
C ALA A 66 13.15 10.36 -42.71
N LEU A 67 13.60 9.66 -43.76
CA LEU A 67 14.51 10.22 -44.79
C LEU A 67 13.80 10.79 -46.00
N ASP A 68 12.58 10.34 -46.35
CA ASP A 68 11.91 10.62 -47.59
C ASP A 68 10.63 11.46 -47.45
N GLU A 69 10.01 11.56 -46.27
CA GLU A 69 8.79 12.33 -46.09
C GLU A 69 9.09 13.82 -45.88
N PRO A 70 8.56 14.71 -46.75
CA PRO A 70 8.65 16.15 -46.53
C PRO A 70 7.84 16.55 -45.28
N GLY A 71 8.48 17.20 -44.32
CA GLY A 71 7.85 17.64 -43.09
C GLY A 71 8.08 16.69 -41.88
N PHE A 72 8.87 15.66 -42.07
CA PHE A 72 9.31 14.81 -40.97
C PHE A 72 10.14 15.62 -39.97
N ALA A 73 9.69 15.65 -38.71
CA ALA A 73 10.39 16.34 -37.62
C ALA A 73 11.25 15.34 -36.81
N PRO A 74 12.59 15.39 -36.92
CA PRO A 74 13.48 14.48 -36.19
C PRO A 74 13.26 14.52 -34.65
N ALA A 75 12.90 15.68 -34.10
CA ALA A 75 12.63 15.86 -32.68
C ALA A 75 11.42 15.04 -32.22
N ASP A 76 10.36 15.00 -33.03
CA ASP A 76 9.15 14.24 -32.72
C ASP A 76 9.44 12.74 -32.72
N LEU A 77 10.20 12.25 -33.69
CA LEU A 77 10.65 10.86 -33.73
C LEU A 77 11.43 10.47 -32.50
N VAL A 78 12.42 11.28 -32.10
CA VAL A 78 13.22 11.01 -30.88
C VAL A 78 12.33 11.02 -29.66
N GLY A 79 11.39 11.96 -29.58
CA GLY A 79 10.40 12.01 -28.50
C GLY A 79 9.54 10.74 -28.43
N ASP A 80 9.08 10.23 -29.56
CA ASP A 80 8.31 8.99 -29.67
C ASP A 80 9.13 7.76 -29.25
N LEU A 81 10.36 7.66 -29.69
CA LEU A 81 11.27 6.58 -29.31
C LEU A 81 11.55 6.57 -27.82
N ILE A 82 11.77 7.73 -27.23
CA ILE A 82 11.95 7.86 -25.78
C ILE A 82 10.67 7.39 -25.07
N ARG A 83 9.49 7.81 -25.51
CA ARG A 83 8.20 7.43 -24.92
C ARG A 83 7.98 5.91 -24.99
N HIS A 84 8.16 5.30 -26.17
CA HIS A 84 8.03 3.85 -26.34
C HIS A 84 9.06 3.07 -25.54
N THR A 85 10.31 3.56 -25.45
CA THR A 85 11.35 2.90 -24.65
C THR A 85 11.01 2.95 -23.17
N ARG A 86 10.52 4.09 -22.65
CA ARG A 86 10.05 4.20 -21.27
C ARG A 86 8.88 3.27 -20.98
N GLN A 87 7.90 3.17 -21.89
CA GLN A 87 6.77 2.24 -21.74
C GLN A 87 7.25 0.78 -21.68
N ARG A 88 8.23 0.42 -22.52
CA ARG A 88 8.80 -0.94 -22.50
C ARG A 88 9.57 -1.22 -21.21
N ILE A 89 10.38 -0.26 -20.73
CA ILE A 89 11.07 -0.39 -19.45
C ILE A 89 10.05 -0.60 -18.33
N ALA A 90 9.00 0.23 -18.24
CA ALA A 90 7.96 0.08 -17.22
C ALA A 90 7.25 -1.29 -17.27
N ALA A 91 6.98 -1.82 -18.46
CA ALA A 91 6.39 -3.15 -18.62
C ALA A 91 7.34 -4.28 -18.17
N GLU A 92 8.64 -4.16 -18.44
CA GLU A 92 9.63 -5.13 -17.97
C GLU A 92 9.86 -5.04 -16.46
N GLU A 93 9.83 -3.84 -15.88
CA GLU A 93 9.89 -3.63 -14.42
C GLU A 93 8.68 -4.26 -13.73
N GLU A 94 7.47 -4.09 -14.28
CA GLU A 94 6.25 -4.72 -13.77
C GLU A 94 6.33 -6.25 -13.83
N LEU A 95 6.84 -6.80 -14.95
CA LEU A 95 7.06 -8.24 -15.08
C LEU A 95 8.09 -8.76 -14.07
N LEU A 96 9.19 -8.02 -13.88
CA LEU A 96 10.22 -8.36 -12.90
C LEU A 96 9.64 -8.42 -11.49
N ALA A 97 8.88 -7.40 -11.07
CA ALA A 97 8.23 -7.38 -9.76
C ALA A 97 7.30 -8.60 -9.57
N LYS A 98 6.52 -8.98 -10.60
CA LYS A 98 5.68 -10.19 -10.54
C LYS A 98 6.50 -11.47 -10.39
N LEU A 99 7.65 -11.57 -11.06
CA LEU A 99 8.54 -12.73 -10.94
C LEU A 99 9.19 -12.79 -9.55
N GLU A 100 9.61 -11.66 -9.00
CA GLU A 100 10.14 -11.54 -7.63
C GLU A 100 9.11 -11.97 -6.59
N HIS A 101 7.84 -11.57 -6.72
CA HIS A 101 6.76 -12.03 -5.85
C HIS A 101 6.50 -13.54 -5.94
N VAL A 102 6.68 -14.16 -7.12
CA VAL A 102 6.57 -15.61 -7.26
C VAL A 102 7.77 -16.29 -6.61
N ASP A 103 8.97 -15.75 -6.77
CA ASP A 103 10.21 -16.31 -6.19
C ASP A 103 10.19 -16.21 -4.66
N SER A 104 9.76 -15.09 -4.10
CA SER A 104 9.66 -14.87 -2.64
C SER A 104 8.66 -15.82 -1.96
N ALA A 105 7.63 -16.26 -2.68
CA ALA A 105 6.72 -17.31 -2.21
C ALA A 105 7.38 -18.70 -2.12
N ALA A 106 8.63 -18.85 -2.58
CA ALA A 106 9.40 -20.10 -2.57
C ALA A 106 8.59 -21.33 -3.00
N PRO A 107 7.98 -21.33 -4.21
CA PRO A 107 7.10 -22.39 -4.66
C PRO A 107 7.87 -23.71 -4.80
N ALA A 108 7.34 -24.79 -4.21
CA ALA A 108 7.93 -26.11 -4.29
C ALA A 108 7.46 -26.88 -5.54
N GLU A 109 6.26 -26.62 -5.99
CA GLU A 109 5.60 -27.29 -7.10
C GLU A 109 4.97 -26.29 -8.09
N TRP A 110 4.67 -26.76 -9.31
CA TRP A 110 4.01 -25.93 -10.32
C TRP A 110 2.64 -25.39 -9.87
N ASP A 111 1.91 -26.15 -9.08
CA ASP A 111 0.62 -25.73 -8.54
C ASP A 111 0.76 -24.51 -7.59
N ASP A 112 1.89 -24.39 -6.88
CA ASP A 112 2.19 -23.23 -6.05
C ASP A 112 2.42 -21.99 -6.92
N VAL A 113 3.21 -22.12 -7.99
CA VAL A 113 3.43 -21.05 -8.98
C VAL A 113 2.10 -20.58 -9.56
N LEU A 114 1.26 -21.52 -10.02
CA LEU A 114 -0.03 -21.17 -10.63
C LEU A 114 -0.97 -20.48 -9.64
N ARG A 115 -1.00 -20.91 -8.38
CA ARG A 115 -1.79 -20.25 -7.32
C ARG A 115 -1.31 -18.83 -7.05
N THR A 116 0.00 -18.64 -6.93
CA THR A 116 0.59 -17.30 -6.72
C THR A 116 0.27 -16.37 -7.89
N VAL A 117 0.46 -16.83 -9.13
CA VAL A 117 0.13 -16.04 -10.33
C VAL A 117 -1.37 -15.71 -10.39
N ALA A 118 -2.24 -16.66 -10.02
CA ALA A 118 -3.69 -16.43 -9.98
C ALA A 118 -4.06 -15.38 -8.92
N LEU A 119 -3.43 -15.40 -7.74
CA LEU A 119 -3.61 -14.39 -6.70
C LEU A 119 -3.15 -13.01 -7.18
N LEU A 120 -1.93 -12.90 -7.72
CA LEU A 120 -1.41 -11.63 -8.24
C LEU A 120 -2.34 -11.01 -9.28
N ARG A 121 -2.82 -11.81 -10.25
CA ARG A 121 -3.82 -11.35 -11.23
C ARG A 121 -5.14 -10.93 -10.61
N ALA A 122 -5.58 -11.63 -9.57
CA ALA A 122 -6.82 -11.29 -8.90
C ALA A 122 -6.70 -9.99 -8.12
N LEU A 123 -5.54 -9.71 -7.51
CA LEU A 123 -5.27 -8.44 -6.81
C LEU A 123 -5.32 -7.23 -7.75
N GLU A 124 -4.99 -7.40 -9.03
CA GLU A 124 -5.10 -6.36 -10.07
C GLU A 124 -6.54 -6.14 -10.57
N SER A 125 -7.52 -6.96 -10.14
CA SER A 125 -8.90 -6.84 -10.61
C SER A 125 -9.55 -5.53 -10.17
N GLU A 126 -10.29 -4.86 -11.04
CA GLU A 126 -11.11 -3.69 -10.70
C GLU A 126 -12.22 -4.04 -9.69
N SER A 127 -12.65 -5.32 -9.64
CA SER A 127 -13.70 -5.77 -8.74
C SER A 127 -13.17 -6.08 -7.34
N GLY A 128 -13.52 -5.26 -6.34
CA GLY A 128 -13.19 -5.51 -4.93
C GLY A 128 -13.65 -6.89 -4.45
N ALA A 129 -14.83 -7.35 -4.87
CA ALA A 129 -15.32 -8.67 -4.52
C ALA A 129 -14.43 -9.81 -5.04
N ARG A 130 -13.86 -9.68 -6.25
CA ARG A 130 -12.91 -10.66 -6.80
C ARG A 130 -11.58 -10.61 -6.05
N ARG A 131 -11.06 -9.42 -5.72
CA ARG A 131 -9.84 -9.27 -4.91
C ARG A 131 -10.04 -9.92 -3.55
N GLN A 132 -11.12 -9.59 -2.84
CA GLN A 132 -11.45 -10.16 -1.54
C GLN A 132 -11.56 -11.68 -1.58
N GLN A 133 -12.31 -12.23 -2.55
CA GLN A 133 -12.47 -13.67 -2.70
C GLN A 133 -11.14 -14.38 -2.92
N ALA A 134 -10.26 -13.83 -3.76
CA ALA A 134 -8.95 -14.41 -4.03
C ALA A 134 -8.06 -14.47 -2.78
N ILE A 135 -8.07 -13.42 -1.95
CA ILE A 135 -7.33 -13.36 -0.69
C ILE A 135 -7.87 -14.41 0.29
N LEU A 136 -9.20 -14.48 0.45
CA LEU A 136 -9.83 -15.38 1.42
C LEU A 136 -9.82 -16.86 1.00
N SER A 137 -9.69 -17.14 -0.31
CA SER A 137 -9.63 -18.52 -0.83
C SER A 137 -8.27 -19.20 -0.62
N GLN A 138 -7.27 -18.51 -0.07
CA GLN A 138 -5.97 -19.09 0.26
C GLN A 138 -6.11 -20.07 1.43
N ASP A 139 -5.95 -21.37 1.18
CA ASP A 139 -6.22 -22.46 2.13
C ASP A 139 -5.11 -22.69 3.18
N GLY A 140 -4.14 -21.77 3.29
CA GLY A 140 -3.08 -21.78 4.30
C GLY A 140 -2.01 -22.88 4.14
N LYS A 141 -2.06 -23.65 3.05
CA LYS A 141 -1.07 -24.69 2.74
C LYS A 141 0.05 -24.19 1.82
N ALA A 142 -0.22 -23.13 1.04
CA ALA A 142 0.77 -22.52 0.18
C ALA A 142 1.47 -21.36 0.90
N THR A 143 2.74 -21.16 0.61
CA THR A 143 3.47 -19.96 1.02
C THR A 143 2.85 -18.76 0.30
N LEU A 144 2.45 -17.74 1.05
CA LEU A 144 1.84 -16.55 0.47
C LEU A 144 2.93 -15.60 -0.04
N PRO A 145 2.72 -14.91 -1.15
CA PRO A 145 3.59 -13.82 -1.60
C PRO A 145 3.38 -12.61 -0.68
N VAL A 146 4.07 -12.60 0.47
CA VAL A 146 3.82 -11.62 1.54
C VAL A 146 4.07 -10.19 1.08
N GLU A 147 5.12 -9.97 0.28
CA GLU A 147 5.43 -8.65 -0.28
C GLU A 147 4.28 -8.13 -1.13
N ALA A 148 3.68 -8.96 -1.99
CA ALA A 148 2.54 -8.56 -2.81
C ALA A 148 1.29 -8.25 -1.97
N LEU A 149 1.07 -9.01 -0.88
CA LEU A 149 -0.03 -8.73 0.06
C LEU A 149 0.19 -7.41 0.82
N VAL A 150 1.44 -7.08 1.17
CA VAL A 150 1.79 -5.81 1.81
C VAL A 150 1.58 -4.65 0.83
N GLU A 151 2.07 -4.77 -0.40
CA GLU A 151 1.89 -3.76 -1.44
C GLU A 151 0.40 -3.47 -1.68
N ALA A 152 -0.40 -4.54 -1.84
CA ALA A 152 -1.84 -4.42 -1.95
C ALA A 152 -2.47 -3.76 -0.71
N ALA A 153 -2.04 -4.12 0.51
CA ALA A 153 -2.58 -3.54 1.74
C ALA A 153 -2.26 -2.05 1.90
N LEU A 154 -1.10 -1.59 1.38
CA LEU A 154 -0.70 -0.19 1.42
C LEU A 154 -1.39 0.69 0.36
N SER A 155 -1.99 0.07 -0.68
CA SER A 155 -2.66 0.76 -1.78
C SER A 155 -4.19 0.58 -1.82
N GLU A 156 -4.77 -0.38 -1.07
CA GLU A 156 -6.19 -0.73 -1.14
C GLU A 156 -7.10 0.30 -0.47
N ASP A 157 -8.15 0.70 -1.20
CA ASP A 157 -9.16 1.65 -0.74
C ASP A 157 -10.49 0.98 -0.33
N ASP A 158 -10.79 -0.22 -0.85
CA ASP A 158 -12.00 -0.95 -0.47
C ASP A 158 -11.85 -1.55 0.95
N PRO A 159 -12.70 -1.16 1.91
CA PRO A 159 -12.56 -1.61 3.30
C PRO A 159 -12.73 -3.12 3.48
N ASN A 160 -13.49 -3.81 2.62
CA ASN A 160 -13.68 -5.26 2.70
C ASN A 160 -12.42 -5.99 2.22
N VAL A 161 -11.81 -5.49 1.14
CA VAL A 161 -10.53 -6.03 0.63
C VAL A 161 -9.40 -5.74 1.62
N ALA A 162 -9.33 -4.52 2.17
CA ALA A 162 -8.36 -4.15 3.19
C ALA A 162 -8.49 -5.06 4.44
N GLY A 163 -9.72 -5.36 4.88
CA GLY A 163 -9.96 -6.31 5.97
C GLY A 163 -9.46 -7.72 5.66
N ALA A 164 -9.68 -8.21 4.44
CA ALA A 164 -9.19 -9.51 4.00
C ALA A 164 -7.65 -9.56 3.94
N LEU A 165 -6.99 -8.50 3.46
CA LEU A 165 -5.53 -8.36 3.47
C LEU A 165 -4.96 -8.34 4.88
N GLN A 166 -5.55 -7.57 5.79
CA GLN A 166 -5.17 -7.53 7.20
C GLN A 166 -5.29 -8.91 7.85
N TRP A 167 -6.39 -9.63 7.61
CA TRP A 167 -6.58 -10.98 8.10
C TRP A 167 -5.53 -11.95 7.54
N SER A 168 -5.20 -11.84 6.25
CA SER A 168 -4.18 -12.67 5.61
C SER A 168 -2.80 -12.38 6.20
N LEU A 169 -2.41 -11.10 6.32
CA LEU A 169 -1.13 -10.68 6.91
C LEU A 169 -1.01 -11.05 8.38
N ALA A 170 -2.10 -11.04 9.15
CA ALA A 170 -2.10 -11.49 10.53
C ALA A 170 -1.65 -12.96 10.69
N ARG A 171 -1.84 -13.79 9.66
CA ARG A 171 -1.49 -15.22 9.64
C ARG A 171 -0.06 -15.51 9.20
N THR A 172 0.66 -14.53 8.68
CA THR A 172 2.05 -14.70 8.20
C THR A 172 3.08 -14.75 9.34
N GLY A 173 2.64 -14.63 10.60
CA GLY A 173 3.54 -14.69 11.76
C GLY A 173 4.49 -13.49 11.90
N GLY A 174 4.21 -12.39 11.20
CA GLY A 174 5.05 -11.19 11.23
C GLY A 174 5.94 -10.99 10.00
N GLN A 175 5.90 -11.90 9.04
CA GLN A 175 6.50 -11.66 7.73
C GLN A 175 5.84 -10.41 7.10
N GLY A 176 6.63 -9.60 6.39
CA GLY A 176 6.19 -8.33 5.80
C GLY A 176 6.11 -7.14 6.77
N LEU A 177 6.44 -7.31 8.07
CA LEU A 177 6.45 -6.20 9.02
C LEU A 177 7.50 -5.13 8.68
N ALA A 178 8.61 -5.51 8.05
CA ALA A 178 9.63 -4.55 7.60
C ALA A 178 9.07 -3.62 6.52
N ASP A 179 8.34 -4.17 5.56
CA ASP A 179 7.74 -3.42 4.45
C ASP A 179 6.56 -2.56 4.94
N LEU A 180 5.76 -3.10 5.87
CA LEU A 180 4.72 -2.31 6.56
C LEU A 180 5.32 -1.17 7.40
N ALA A 181 6.50 -1.37 8.01
CA ALA A 181 7.21 -0.32 8.74
C ALA A 181 7.68 0.79 7.80
N ALA A 182 8.15 0.45 6.59
CA ALA A 182 8.45 1.44 5.55
C ALA A 182 7.19 2.23 5.14
N GLY A 183 6.03 1.57 5.12
CA GLY A 183 4.73 2.24 4.93
C GLY A 183 4.39 3.26 6.01
N LEU A 184 4.81 3.05 7.27
CA LEU A 184 4.65 4.05 8.35
C LEU A 184 5.57 5.27 8.18
N ASP A 185 6.66 5.15 7.42
CA ASP A 185 7.58 6.25 7.13
C ASP A 185 7.19 7.05 5.87
N SER A 186 6.08 6.68 5.22
CA SER A 186 5.59 7.35 4.01
C SER A 186 5.21 8.81 4.28
N GLU A 187 5.54 9.70 3.35
CA GLU A 187 5.06 11.09 3.36
C GLU A 187 3.54 11.17 3.13
N VAL A 188 2.97 10.15 2.45
CA VAL A 188 1.53 10.06 2.15
C VAL A 188 0.77 9.52 3.36
N VAL A 189 -0.06 10.36 3.96
CA VAL A 189 -0.80 10.03 5.20
C VAL A 189 -1.69 8.79 5.05
N ASP A 190 -2.31 8.60 3.89
CA ASP A 190 -3.21 7.45 3.67
C ASP A 190 -2.43 6.13 3.61
N VAL A 191 -1.19 6.13 3.12
CA VAL A 191 -0.30 4.96 3.20
C VAL A 191 0.02 4.65 4.66
N ARG A 192 0.35 5.65 5.50
CA ARG A 192 0.60 5.44 6.93
C ARG A 192 -0.62 4.89 7.67
N ARG A 193 -1.84 5.40 7.34
CA ARG A 193 -3.11 4.89 7.90
C ARG A 193 -3.39 3.43 7.52
N ARG A 194 -3.08 3.04 6.29
CA ARG A 194 -3.19 1.65 5.84
C ARG A 194 -2.15 0.76 6.51
N ALA A 195 -0.89 1.24 6.59
CA ALA A 195 0.19 0.53 7.26
C ALA A 195 -0.13 0.22 8.73
N ILE A 196 -0.57 1.23 9.50
CA ILE A 196 -0.92 1.02 10.91
C ILE A 196 -2.10 0.07 11.07
N SER A 197 -3.05 0.08 10.13
CA SER A 197 -4.19 -0.85 10.13
C SER A 197 -3.74 -2.30 9.94
N ALA A 198 -2.83 -2.55 9.02
CA ALA A 198 -2.26 -3.88 8.77
C ALA A 198 -1.40 -4.34 9.96
N ILE A 199 -0.52 -3.48 10.48
CA ILE A 199 0.34 -3.79 11.65
C ILE A 199 -0.51 -4.11 12.89
N SER A 200 -1.64 -3.41 13.07
CA SER A 200 -2.55 -3.64 14.19
C SER A 200 -3.14 -5.06 14.23
N ALA A 201 -3.29 -5.70 13.08
CA ALA A 201 -3.79 -7.07 12.97
C ALA A 201 -2.71 -8.13 13.29
N VAL A 202 -1.42 -7.83 13.09
CA VAL A 202 -0.31 -8.77 13.30
C VAL A 202 0.03 -8.90 14.78
N ARG A 203 0.04 -10.13 15.31
CA ARG A 203 0.26 -10.42 16.75
C ARG A 203 1.72 -10.74 17.12
N ALA A 204 2.70 -10.30 16.32
CA ALA A 204 4.11 -10.46 16.62
C ALA A 204 4.62 -9.40 17.60
N ALA A 205 5.71 -9.70 18.33
CA ALA A 205 6.32 -8.75 19.26
C ALA A 205 6.86 -7.50 18.55
N GLU A 206 7.40 -7.68 17.36
CA GLU A 206 7.93 -6.61 16.50
C GLU A 206 6.83 -5.63 16.09
N ALA A 207 5.60 -6.12 15.84
CA ALA A 207 4.45 -5.25 15.57
C ALA A 207 4.14 -4.32 16.76
N THR A 208 4.35 -4.79 18.00
CA THR A 208 4.14 -3.96 19.20
C THR A 208 5.15 -2.81 19.27
N VAL A 209 6.39 -3.03 18.82
CA VAL A 209 7.41 -1.95 18.74
C VAL A 209 6.98 -0.89 17.72
N LEU A 210 6.49 -1.32 16.56
CA LEU A 210 6.01 -0.40 15.51
C LEU A 210 4.79 0.40 15.97
N LEU A 211 3.85 -0.25 16.67
CA LEU A 211 2.68 0.42 17.24
C LEU A 211 3.08 1.49 18.27
N ARG A 212 4.09 1.23 19.13
CA ARG A 212 4.59 2.26 20.09
C ARG A 212 5.16 3.46 19.35
N ARG A 213 5.98 3.23 18.32
CA ARG A 213 6.50 4.32 17.48
C ARG A 213 5.37 5.15 16.86
N ALA A 214 4.30 4.52 16.45
CA ALA A 214 3.16 5.17 15.81
C ALA A 214 2.30 6.02 16.77
N LEU A 215 2.48 5.93 18.10
CA LEU A 215 1.83 6.84 19.06
C LEU A 215 2.26 8.30 18.89
N ASP A 216 3.43 8.53 18.30
CA ASP A 216 4.00 9.86 18.06
C ASP A 216 3.76 10.35 16.62
N ASP A 217 2.99 9.64 15.79
CA ASP A 217 2.70 10.06 14.41
C ASP A 217 1.99 11.42 14.38
N SER A 218 2.25 12.22 13.37
CA SER A 218 1.59 13.51 13.15
C SER A 218 0.08 13.39 12.90
N ASP A 219 -0.35 12.29 12.28
CA ASP A 219 -1.76 12.03 11.97
C ASP A 219 -2.50 11.39 13.18
N ALA A 220 -3.60 12.00 13.56
CA ALA A 220 -4.38 11.56 14.71
C ALA A 220 -4.97 10.14 14.54
N THR A 221 -5.39 9.78 13.31
CA THR A 221 -5.96 8.44 13.03
C THR A 221 -4.92 7.35 13.19
N VAL A 222 -3.66 7.62 12.79
CA VAL A 222 -2.54 6.70 13.00
C VAL A 222 -2.29 6.49 14.49
N ARG A 223 -2.18 7.58 15.28
CA ARG A 223 -1.99 7.51 16.73
C ARG A 223 -3.11 6.75 17.43
N GLU A 224 -4.36 7.05 17.11
CA GLU A 224 -5.56 6.46 17.72
C GLU A 224 -5.64 4.95 17.43
N ARG A 225 -5.37 4.55 16.19
CA ARG A 225 -5.35 3.13 15.81
C ARG A 225 -4.23 2.37 16.50
N ALA A 226 -3.04 2.97 16.61
CA ALA A 226 -1.93 2.42 17.37
C ALA A 226 -2.30 2.25 18.87
N ALA A 227 -2.94 3.25 19.45
CA ALA A 227 -3.35 3.23 20.85
C ALA A 227 -4.39 2.13 21.14
N LEU A 228 -5.41 1.98 20.30
CA LEU A 228 -6.40 0.89 20.41
C LEU A 228 -5.74 -0.48 20.34
N ALA A 229 -4.83 -0.68 19.36
CA ALA A 229 -4.13 -1.93 19.19
C ALA A 229 -3.19 -2.26 20.37
N LEU A 230 -2.46 -1.27 20.89
CA LEU A 230 -1.58 -1.43 22.05
C LEU A 230 -2.36 -1.69 23.32
N GLY A 231 -3.42 -0.93 23.57
CA GLY A 231 -4.28 -1.12 24.74
C GLY A 231 -4.92 -2.51 24.75
N SER A 232 -5.42 -2.98 23.60
CA SER A 232 -5.95 -4.34 23.46
C SER A 232 -4.91 -5.45 23.70
N ARG A 233 -3.60 -5.10 23.66
CA ARG A 233 -2.47 -5.99 24.00
C ARG A 233 -1.99 -5.81 25.45
N GLY A 234 -2.64 -4.97 26.23
CA GLY A 234 -2.30 -4.71 27.63
C GLY A 234 -1.21 -3.67 27.86
N SER A 235 -0.84 -2.88 26.82
CA SER A 235 0.16 -1.82 26.97
C SER A 235 -0.47 -0.55 27.53
N THR A 236 0.01 -0.08 28.66
CA THR A 236 -0.45 1.15 29.31
C THR A 236 0.05 2.43 28.65
N ASP A 237 1.05 2.33 27.75
CA ASP A 237 1.59 3.48 26.99
C ASP A 237 0.50 4.17 26.14
N SER A 238 -0.58 3.45 25.80
CA SER A 238 -1.70 3.94 25.01
C SER A 238 -2.70 4.80 25.77
N MET A 239 -2.69 4.76 27.12
CA MET A 239 -3.74 5.38 27.94
C MET A 239 -3.96 6.88 27.71
N PRO A 240 -2.94 7.73 27.56
CA PRO A 240 -3.17 9.15 27.34
C PRO A 240 -3.96 9.43 26.05
N ILE A 241 -3.68 8.65 24.98
CA ILE A 241 -4.38 8.77 23.69
C ILE A 241 -5.80 8.23 23.82
N LEU A 242 -6.00 7.08 24.43
CA LEU A 242 -7.33 6.49 24.67
C LEU A 242 -8.23 7.42 25.46
N LEU A 243 -7.73 8.03 26.54
CA LEU A 243 -8.45 9.06 27.29
C LEU A 243 -8.79 10.27 26.41
N GLY A 244 -7.84 10.73 25.59
CA GLY A 244 -8.04 11.79 24.61
C GLY A 244 -9.14 11.47 23.60
N MET A 245 -9.25 10.21 23.14
CA MET A 245 -10.31 9.74 22.24
C MET A 245 -11.69 9.79 22.93
N VAL A 246 -11.81 9.34 24.18
CA VAL A 246 -13.04 9.45 24.96
C VAL A 246 -13.45 10.93 25.09
N PHE A 247 -12.51 11.81 25.45
CA PHE A 247 -12.81 13.23 25.63
C PHE A 247 -13.18 13.92 24.33
N GLY A 248 -12.51 13.56 23.23
CA GLY A 248 -12.72 14.14 21.91
C GLY A 248 -13.90 13.57 21.13
N GLY A 249 -14.44 12.41 21.52
CA GLY A 249 -15.57 11.75 20.86
C GLY A 249 -15.25 11.09 19.55
N ARG A 250 -14.00 10.67 19.34
CA ARG A 250 -13.58 9.86 18.18
C ARG A 250 -13.29 8.43 18.66
N SER A 251 -14.04 7.44 18.12
CA SER A 251 -14.00 6.05 18.60
C SER A 251 -14.02 5.95 20.14
N ASP A 252 -14.79 6.80 20.78
CA ASP A 252 -14.86 6.94 22.23
C ASP A 252 -15.36 5.67 22.93
N VAL A 253 -16.28 4.95 22.30
CA VAL A 253 -16.79 3.66 22.81
C VAL A 253 -15.68 2.62 22.80
N GLU A 254 -14.99 2.43 21.65
CA GLU A 254 -13.88 1.48 21.54
C GLU A 254 -12.74 1.83 22.51
N ALA A 255 -12.43 3.12 22.65
CA ALA A 255 -11.40 3.59 23.58
C ALA A 255 -11.79 3.30 25.04
N ALA A 256 -13.06 3.49 25.42
CA ALA A 256 -13.57 3.18 26.76
C ALA A 256 -13.50 1.68 27.05
N GLU A 257 -13.90 0.82 26.12
CA GLU A 257 -13.78 -0.64 26.23
C GLU A 257 -12.33 -1.08 26.46
N VAL A 258 -11.39 -0.53 25.67
CA VAL A 258 -9.95 -0.83 25.80
C VAL A 258 -9.40 -0.33 27.14
N LEU A 259 -9.78 0.87 27.58
CA LEU A 259 -9.43 1.38 28.92
C LEU A 259 -9.96 0.46 30.04
N GLY A 260 -11.19 -0.05 29.87
CA GLY A 260 -11.78 -1.01 30.80
C GLY A 260 -10.99 -2.32 30.89
N LEU A 261 -10.54 -2.85 29.73
CA LEU A 261 -9.67 -4.03 29.67
C LEU A 261 -8.33 -3.79 30.37
N LEU A 262 -7.69 -2.64 30.12
CA LEU A 262 -6.43 -2.26 30.78
C LEU A 262 -6.61 -2.11 32.29
N ALA A 263 -7.67 -1.46 32.74
CA ALA A 263 -7.98 -1.26 34.15
C ALA A 263 -8.33 -2.56 34.87
N ALA A 264 -8.81 -3.59 34.15
CA ALA A 264 -9.13 -4.89 34.74
C ALA A 264 -7.89 -5.71 35.12
N VAL A 265 -6.77 -5.53 34.39
CA VAL A 265 -5.54 -6.31 34.57
C VAL A 265 -4.40 -5.52 35.22
N SER A 266 -4.61 -4.23 35.48
CA SER A 266 -3.61 -3.32 36.02
C SER A 266 -4.18 -2.60 37.27
N PRO A 267 -3.38 -2.23 38.28
CA PRO A 267 -3.81 -1.44 39.41
C PRO A 267 -4.22 0.01 39.06
N MET A 268 -4.28 0.37 37.79
CA MET A 268 -4.49 1.73 37.31
C MET A 268 -5.95 2.15 37.15
N ALA A 269 -6.90 1.32 37.56
CA ALA A 269 -8.33 1.66 37.47
C ALA A 269 -8.70 2.96 38.20
N ASP A 270 -8.12 3.17 39.39
CA ASP A 270 -8.38 4.37 40.19
C ASP A 270 -7.75 5.61 39.54
N ASP A 271 -6.53 5.51 38.93
CA ASP A 271 -5.85 6.60 38.24
C ASP A 271 -6.64 7.03 36.99
N VAL A 272 -7.14 6.06 36.21
CA VAL A 272 -8.00 6.32 35.04
C VAL A 272 -9.25 7.08 35.44
N VAL A 273 -9.90 6.67 36.55
CA VAL A 273 -11.10 7.34 37.08
C VAL A 273 -10.78 8.74 37.58
N GLU A 274 -9.63 8.96 38.23
CA GLU A 274 -9.19 10.28 38.67
C GLU A 274 -9.04 11.25 37.48
N VAL A 275 -8.32 10.84 36.44
CA VAL A 275 -8.18 11.66 35.22
C VAL A 275 -9.53 11.95 34.55
N MET A 276 -10.43 10.97 34.51
CA MET A 276 -11.80 11.17 33.99
C MET A 276 -12.61 12.15 34.85
N GLN A 277 -12.46 12.13 36.18
CA GLN A 277 -13.14 13.06 37.08
C GLN A 277 -12.62 14.49 36.95
N ASP A 278 -11.30 14.66 36.90
CA ASP A 278 -10.67 15.99 36.64
C ASP A 278 -11.18 16.60 35.32
N LYS A 279 -11.33 15.76 34.29
CA LYS A 279 -11.89 16.21 33.03
C LYS A 279 -13.39 16.53 33.11
N LEU A 280 -14.17 15.75 33.88
CA LEU A 280 -15.60 16.07 34.13
C LEU A 280 -15.78 17.41 34.86
N ASP A 281 -14.93 17.69 35.83
CA ASP A 281 -14.99 18.94 36.63
C ASP A 281 -14.58 20.17 35.79
N SER A 282 -13.72 19.98 34.78
CA SER A 282 -13.22 21.04 33.88
C SER A 282 -13.99 21.14 32.57
N ALA A 283 -14.90 20.22 32.25
CA ALA A 283 -15.63 20.21 30.98
C ALA A 283 -16.87 21.10 31.04
N ASP A 284 -16.90 22.13 30.18
CA ASP A 284 -18.03 23.04 30.05
C ASP A 284 -19.16 22.48 29.16
N ASP A 285 -18.85 21.53 28.25
CA ASP A 285 -19.83 20.99 27.33
C ASP A 285 -20.45 19.66 27.84
N ALA A 286 -21.78 19.57 27.71
CA ALA A 286 -22.55 18.42 28.14
C ALA A 286 -22.21 17.14 27.34
N ALA A 287 -21.76 17.26 26.09
CA ALA A 287 -21.44 16.10 25.26
C ALA A 287 -20.19 15.39 25.76
N THR A 288 -19.13 16.11 26.12
CA THR A 288 -17.93 15.54 26.73
C THR A 288 -18.25 14.90 28.08
N ARG A 289 -19.04 15.57 28.91
CA ARG A 289 -19.48 15.04 30.21
C ARG A 289 -20.28 13.74 30.06
N LEU A 290 -21.17 13.68 29.06
CA LEU A 290 -21.96 12.48 28.76
C LEU A 290 -21.06 11.29 28.31
N ARG A 291 -20.10 11.53 27.39
CA ARG A 291 -19.15 10.50 26.93
C ARG A 291 -18.33 9.93 28.09
N ILE A 292 -17.81 10.80 28.97
CA ILE A 292 -17.06 10.35 30.14
C ILE A 292 -17.95 9.53 31.06
N THR A 293 -19.22 9.96 31.28
CA THR A 293 -20.19 9.20 32.07
C THR A 293 -20.43 7.80 31.50
N GLN A 294 -20.53 7.68 30.18
CA GLN A 294 -20.66 6.40 29.51
C GLN A 294 -19.38 5.56 29.62
N ALA A 295 -18.21 6.15 29.42
CA ALA A 295 -16.93 5.47 29.53
C ALA A 295 -16.65 4.90 30.92
N LEU A 296 -17.11 5.57 32.00
CA LEU A 296 -17.01 5.07 33.35
C LEU A 296 -17.76 3.73 33.57
N ALA A 297 -18.70 3.38 32.69
CA ALA A 297 -19.39 2.09 32.77
C ALA A 297 -18.47 0.90 32.47
N GLU A 298 -17.43 1.13 31.65
CA GLU A 298 -16.46 0.10 31.24
C GLU A 298 -15.32 -0.07 32.27
N ILE A 299 -15.08 0.94 33.12
CA ILE A 299 -13.98 0.90 34.08
C ILE A 299 -14.41 0.09 35.33
N PRO A 300 -13.69 -1.01 35.66
CA PRO A 300 -14.00 -1.81 36.84
C PRO A 300 -13.61 -1.10 38.15
N GLY A 301 -14.20 -1.50 39.24
CA GLY A 301 -13.77 -1.05 40.55
C GLY A 301 -14.76 -0.13 41.29
N SER A 302 -14.40 0.20 42.54
CA SER A 302 -15.27 1.01 43.39
C SER A 302 -15.17 2.50 43.09
N ALA A 303 -14.06 2.98 42.54
CA ALA A 303 -13.90 4.40 42.22
C ALA A 303 -14.84 4.82 41.08
N ALA A 304 -14.89 4.05 39.95
CA ALA A 304 -15.83 4.29 38.87
C ALA A 304 -17.29 4.24 39.36
N ARG A 305 -17.62 3.27 40.22
CA ARG A 305 -18.95 3.17 40.81
C ARG A 305 -19.30 4.41 41.60
N ARG A 306 -18.43 4.89 42.50
CA ARG A 306 -18.66 6.11 43.29
C ARG A 306 -18.81 7.34 42.41
N ALA A 307 -18.04 7.41 41.28
CA ALA A 307 -18.19 8.49 40.31
C ALA A 307 -19.58 8.47 39.66
N LEU A 308 -20.04 7.30 39.22
CA LEU A 308 -21.38 7.12 38.62
C LEU A 308 -22.50 7.43 39.63
N ASP A 309 -22.36 7.00 40.92
CA ASP A 309 -23.34 7.32 41.98
C ASP A 309 -23.43 8.83 42.25
N ARG A 310 -22.34 9.59 42.11
CA ARG A 310 -22.35 11.07 42.14
C ARG A 310 -23.04 11.65 40.93
N LEU A 311 -22.69 11.20 39.73
CA LEU A 311 -23.26 11.67 38.47
C LEU A 311 -24.76 11.35 38.33
N ALA A 312 -25.27 10.31 39.01
CA ALA A 312 -26.71 10.03 39.09
C ALA A 312 -27.52 11.13 39.83
N ARG A 313 -26.82 12.07 40.49
CA ARG A 313 -27.40 13.26 41.16
C ARG A 313 -26.97 14.57 40.49
N ASP A 314 -26.46 14.51 39.25
CA ASP A 314 -26.00 15.66 38.48
C ASP A 314 -27.17 16.65 38.21
N THR A 315 -26.84 17.92 38.07
CA THR A 315 -27.81 18.94 37.70
C THR A 315 -28.32 18.78 36.27
N ASP A 316 -27.50 18.23 35.37
CA ASP A 316 -27.91 17.87 34.01
C ASP A 316 -28.71 16.55 34.05
N ARG A 317 -29.98 16.66 33.64
CA ARG A 317 -30.92 15.52 33.64
C ARG A 317 -30.46 14.35 32.76
N THR A 318 -29.80 14.64 31.64
CA THR A 318 -29.32 13.58 30.70
C THR A 318 -28.19 12.80 31.35
N ILE A 319 -27.24 13.51 31.95
CA ILE A 319 -26.11 12.90 32.68
C ILE A 319 -26.62 12.08 33.84
N ALA A 320 -27.53 12.66 34.69
CA ALA A 320 -28.09 11.98 35.83
C ALA A 320 -28.86 10.70 35.46
N ALA A 321 -29.71 10.77 34.43
CA ALA A 321 -30.46 9.62 33.92
C ALA A 321 -29.54 8.52 33.36
N THR A 322 -28.53 8.90 32.60
CA THR A 322 -27.54 7.96 32.01
C THR A 322 -26.75 7.26 33.10
N ALA A 323 -26.21 8.00 34.06
CA ALA A 323 -25.48 7.45 35.19
C ALA A 323 -26.35 6.49 36.03
N ALA A 324 -27.61 6.88 36.35
CA ALA A 324 -28.55 6.02 37.07
C ALA A 324 -28.87 4.71 36.32
N ALA A 325 -29.06 4.77 35.01
CA ALA A 325 -29.29 3.59 34.18
C ALA A 325 -28.07 2.64 34.17
N ILE A 326 -26.85 3.19 34.07
CA ILE A 326 -25.59 2.43 34.13
C ILE A 326 -25.47 1.74 35.48
N VAL A 327 -25.65 2.48 36.57
CA VAL A 327 -25.62 1.98 37.94
C VAL A 327 -26.61 0.80 38.15
N HIS A 328 -27.84 0.96 37.69
CA HIS A 328 -28.85 -0.10 37.74
C HIS A 328 -28.43 -1.36 36.97
N THR A 329 -27.85 -1.18 35.78
CA THR A 329 -27.38 -2.30 34.94
C THR A 329 -26.23 -3.06 35.58
N LEU A 330 -25.25 -2.34 36.16
CA LEU A 330 -24.13 -2.94 36.90
C LEU A 330 -24.61 -3.73 38.13
N ASP A 331 -25.62 -3.24 38.84
CA ASP A 331 -26.21 -3.94 40.00
C ASP A 331 -26.95 -5.23 39.61
N ARG A 332 -27.62 -5.21 38.46
CA ARG A 332 -28.25 -6.42 37.91
C ARG A 332 -27.21 -7.48 37.55
N ARG A 333 -26.12 -7.11 36.84
CA ARG A 333 -25.02 -8.03 36.48
C ARG A 333 -24.39 -8.67 37.74
N ARG A 334 -24.14 -7.91 38.81
CA ARG A 334 -23.58 -8.43 40.06
C ARG A 334 -24.48 -9.43 40.77
N ARG A 335 -25.83 -9.30 40.70
CA ARG A 335 -26.77 -10.24 41.26
C ARG A 335 -26.80 -11.58 40.53
N HIS A 336 -26.64 -11.56 39.17
CA HIS A 336 -26.64 -12.77 38.36
C HIS A 336 -25.35 -13.59 38.49
N HIS A 337 -24.23 -12.99 38.89
CA HIS A 337 -22.95 -13.70 39.10
C HIS A 337 -22.76 -14.24 40.51
N ARG A 338 -23.73 -14.06 41.39
CA ARG A 338 -23.70 -14.59 42.75
C ARG A 338 -24.50 -15.91 42.93
N PHE A 339 -25.09 -16.40 41.86
CA PHE A 339 -25.75 -17.69 41.75
C PHE A 339 -25.03 -18.58 40.75
#